data_49f8873bc895d7570fce790c00edad75
#
_entry.id   49f8873bc895d7570fce790c00edad75
#
_cell.length_a   1.000
_cell.length_b   1.000
_cell.length_c   1.000
_cell.angle_alpha   90.00
_cell.angle_beta   90.00
_cell.angle_gamma   90.00
#
_symmetry.space_group_name_H-M   'P 1'
#
loop_
_entity.id
_entity.type
_entity.pdbx_description
1 polymer ?
#
loop_
_entity_poly.entity_id
_entity_poly.type
_entity_poly.pdbx_seq_one_letter_code
_entity_poly.pdbx_strand_id
1 'polypeptide(L)'
;IELERIGDYAVTIARESLQLSSPSTGPMSRELERVGSETQLMLSQSIKAFNELNPEMAKGTMIMEEQMENDLDIIYSELMTNDDRDTVKNLLAMFAVFTQLKRVADQAKNLCEEAVFAATGDTKAPKIYNILFVDEDNSCQSQVAEAIARKNFPESGRFISAGRQPAAELNPVMVEFLDGHGVNLAVTAKPSAIDMTPLELTTQHVIVSLQGPVRSYFEQVPFHTTPLEWDVGPAPDSGDEAGIQRMEELYRDLAVQIRDLMEILRGAGAS
;
A
#
# COMPACT_ATOMS: atom_id res chain seq x y z
N ILE A 1 8.66 -26.02 -1.05
CA ILE A 1 7.85 -25.24 -0.07
C ILE A 1 6.74 -24.48 -0.80
N GLU A 2 7.02 -23.65 -1.82
CA GLU A 2 6.00 -22.81 -2.51
C GLU A 2 4.91 -23.65 -3.20
N LEU A 3 5.29 -24.68 -3.95
CA LEU A 3 4.33 -25.56 -4.64
C LEU A 3 3.46 -26.37 -3.67
N GLU A 4 3.98 -26.75 -2.51
CA GLU A 4 3.21 -27.39 -1.44
C GLU A 4 2.13 -26.45 -0.92
N ARG A 5 2.49 -25.21 -0.59
CA ARG A 5 1.53 -24.17 -0.16
C ARG A 5 0.44 -23.91 -1.19
N ILE A 6 0.80 -23.87 -2.46
CA ILE A 6 -0.17 -23.71 -3.56
C ILE A 6 -1.17 -24.86 -3.54
N GLY A 7 -0.72 -26.10 -3.29
CA GLY A 7 -1.60 -27.24 -3.13
C GLY A 7 -2.59 -27.07 -2.00
N ASP A 8 -2.16 -26.57 -0.83
CA ASP A 8 -3.02 -26.27 0.31
C ASP A 8 -4.06 -25.17 0.00
N TYR A 9 -3.64 -24.13 -0.72
CA TYR A 9 -4.54 -23.08 -1.16
C TYR A 9 -5.59 -23.60 -2.14
N ALA A 10 -5.21 -24.46 -3.08
CA ALA A 10 -6.14 -25.12 -4.01
C ALA A 10 -7.18 -25.96 -3.28
N VAL A 11 -6.79 -26.71 -2.25
CA VAL A 11 -7.73 -27.48 -1.40
C VAL A 11 -8.70 -26.53 -0.69
N THR A 12 -8.21 -25.39 -0.18
CA THR A 12 -9.05 -24.40 0.50
C THR A 12 -10.02 -23.75 -0.49
N ILE A 13 -9.58 -23.37 -1.69
CA ILE A 13 -10.45 -22.85 -2.75
C ILE A 13 -11.59 -23.84 -3.04
N ALA A 14 -11.26 -25.12 -3.25
CA ALA A 14 -12.27 -26.14 -3.51
C ALA A 14 -13.27 -26.30 -2.34
N ARG A 15 -12.79 -26.27 -1.11
CA ARG A 15 -13.64 -26.37 0.09
C ARG A 15 -14.58 -25.18 0.23
N GLU A 16 -14.09 -23.98 0.05
CA GLU A 16 -14.89 -22.76 0.17
C GLU A 16 -15.88 -22.62 -0.99
N SER A 17 -15.51 -23.04 -2.19
CA SER A 17 -16.43 -23.09 -3.36
C SER A 17 -17.65 -24.00 -3.10
N LEU A 18 -17.51 -25.05 -2.31
CA LEU A 18 -18.64 -25.92 -1.89
C LEU A 18 -19.59 -25.27 -0.89
N GLN A 19 -19.19 -24.15 -0.27
CA GLN A 19 -20.06 -23.41 0.63
C GLN A 19 -21.05 -22.49 -0.11
N LEU A 20 -20.79 -22.19 -1.39
CA LEU A 20 -21.70 -21.40 -2.21
C LEU A 20 -23.03 -22.14 -2.38
N SER A 21 -24.13 -21.45 -2.09
CA SER A 21 -25.49 -22.03 -2.11
C SER A 21 -25.99 -22.32 -3.51
N SER A 22 -25.43 -21.65 -4.51
CA SER A 22 -25.66 -21.84 -5.94
C SER A 22 -24.42 -21.38 -6.70
N PRO A 23 -24.21 -21.82 -7.94
CA PRO A 23 -23.20 -21.22 -8.79
C PRO A 23 -23.41 -19.70 -8.80
N SER A 24 -22.34 -18.96 -8.49
CA SER A 24 -22.38 -17.51 -8.54
C SER A 24 -22.77 -17.09 -9.96
N THR A 25 -23.73 -16.19 -10.10
CA THR A 25 -24.20 -15.65 -11.39
C THR A 25 -24.02 -14.15 -11.40
N GLY A 26 -23.74 -13.57 -12.56
CA GLY A 26 -23.64 -12.12 -12.69
C GLY A 26 -22.19 -11.61 -12.74
N PRO A 27 -21.96 -10.32 -12.45
CA PRO A 27 -20.63 -9.69 -12.57
C PRO A 27 -19.55 -10.39 -11.75
N MET A 28 -19.84 -10.72 -10.50
CA MET A 28 -18.90 -11.32 -9.57
C MET A 28 -18.42 -12.72 -9.98
N SER A 29 -19.28 -13.51 -10.65
CA SER A 29 -18.86 -14.80 -11.22
C SER A 29 -17.82 -14.62 -12.33
N ARG A 30 -18.00 -13.59 -13.15
CA ARG A 30 -17.04 -13.28 -14.24
C ARG A 30 -15.70 -12.84 -13.67
N GLU A 31 -15.71 -12.04 -12.61
CA GLU A 31 -14.48 -11.64 -11.93
C GLU A 31 -13.77 -12.84 -11.30
N LEU A 32 -14.50 -13.76 -10.70
CA LEU A 32 -13.92 -14.98 -10.13
C LEU A 32 -13.28 -15.85 -11.22
N GLU A 33 -13.95 -16.03 -12.37
CA GLU A 33 -13.40 -16.77 -13.50
C GLU A 33 -12.17 -16.08 -14.09
N ARG A 34 -12.18 -14.75 -14.21
CA ARG A 34 -11.06 -13.96 -14.71
C ARG A 34 -9.85 -14.11 -13.80
N VAL A 35 -9.99 -13.77 -12.51
CA VAL A 35 -8.90 -13.85 -11.51
C VAL A 35 -8.37 -15.28 -11.40
N GLY A 36 -9.27 -16.29 -11.42
CA GLY A 36 -8.87 -17.69 -11.40
C GLY A 36 -8.02 -18.09 -12.62
N SER A 37 -8.42 -17.63 -13.81
CA SER A 37 -7.69 -17.89 -15.06
C SER A 37 -6.34 -17.18 -15.10
N GLU A 38 -6.28 -15.95 -14.64
CA GLU A 38 -5.03 -15.16 -14.53
C GLU A 38 -4.06 -15.81 -13.54
N THR A 39 -4.56 -16.20 -12.35
CA THR A 39 -3.77 -16.92 -11.35
C THR A 39 -3.19 -18.22 -11.89
N GLN A 40 -3.99 -19.00 -12.63
CA GLN A 40 -3.53 -20.24 -13.27
C GLN A 40 -2.46 -19.97 -14.33
N LEU A 41 -2.63 -18.92 -15.13
CA LEU A 41 -1.64 -18.51 -16.12
C LEU A 41 -0.33 -18.11 -15.46
N MET A 42 -0.37 -17.28 -14.41
CA MET A 42 0.80 -16.85 -13.64
C MET A 42 1.54 -18.04 -13.06
N LEU A 43 0.83 -18.98 -12.44
CA LEU A 43 1.45 -20.19 -11.89
C LEU A 43 2.14 -21.02 -12.99
N SER A 44 1.47 -21.21 -14.13
CA SER A 44 2.05 -21.94 -15.26
C SER A 44 3.31 -21.26 -15.80
N GLN A 45 3.28 -19.94 -15.95
CA GLN A 45 4.42 -19.16 -16.43
C GLN A 45 5.57 -19.14 -15.43
N SER A 46 5.29 -19.02 -14.13
CA SER A 46 6.32 -19.03 -13.09
C SER A 46 7.06 -20.37 -13.01
N ILE A 47 6.34 -21.50 -13.08
CA ILE A 47 6.93 -22.84 -13.15
C ILE A 47 7.80 -22.99 -14.41
N LYS A 48 7.31 -22.50 -15.54
CA LYS A 48 8.07 -22.56 -16.81
C LYS A 48 9.32 -21.67 -16.73
N ALA A 49 9.19 -20.44 -16.25
CA ALA A 49 10.32 -19.52 -16.09
C ALA A 49 11.41 -20.11 -15.18
N PHE A 50 11.01 -20.75 -14.08
CA PHE A 50 11.92 -21.42 -13.16
C PHE A 50 12.65 -22.61 -13.83
N ASN A 51 11.92 -23.48 -14.50
CA ASN A 51 12.49 -24.67 -15.16
C ASN A 51 13.44 -24.31 -16.31
N GLU A 52 13.14 -23.22 -17.04
CA GLU A 52 13.94 -22.75 -18.19
C GLU A 52 15.01 -21.73 -17.79
N LEU A 53 15.09 -21.33 -16.51
CA LEU A 53 15.92 -20.24 -16.02
C LEU A 53 15.77 -18.97 -16.86
N ASN A 54 14.50 -18.61 -17.15
CA ASN A 54 14.16 -17.50 -18.04
C ASN A 54 13.76 -16.25 -17.23
N PRO A 55 14.70 -15.32 -16.99
CA PRO A 55 14.44 -14.13 -16.17
C PRO A 55 13.45 -13.14 -16.82
N GLU A 56 13.38 -13.08 -18.14
CA GLU A 56 12.45 -12.17 -18.83
C GLU A 56 11.00 -12.62 -18.68
N MET A 57 10.75 -13.93 -18.81
CA MET A 57 9.44 -14.52 -18.53
C MET A 57 9.05 -14.33 -17.06
N ALA A 58 9.98 -14.53 -16.13
CA ALA A 58 9.77 -14.32 -14.72
C ALA A 58 9.37 -12.87 -14.41
N LYS A 59 10.14 -11.89 -14.92
CA LYS A 59 9.83 -10.45 -14.75
C LYS A 59 8.45 -10.08 -15.33
N GLY A 60 8.13 -10.58 -16.52
CA GLY A 60 6.81 -10.35 -17.12
C GLY A 60 5.65 -10.92 -16.28
N THR A 61 5.85 -12.10 -15.67
CA THR A 61 4.84 -12.69 -14.79
C THR A 61 4.68 -11.92 -13.48
N MET A 62 5.75 -11.33 -12.93
CA MET A 62 5.68 -10.49 -11.72
C MET A 62 4.85 -9.23 -11.94
N ILE A 63 4.89 -8.63 -13.15
CA ILE A 63 4.04 -7.47 -13.48
C ILE A 63 2.55 -7.85 -13.47
N MET A 64 2.20 -9.06 -13.89
CA MET A 64 0.80 -9.54 -13.83
C MET A 64 0.30 -9.63 -12.38
N GLU A 65 1.16 -9.98 -11.43
CA GLU A 65 0.77 -10.03 -10.01
C GLU A 65 0.44 -8.65 -9.46
N GLU A 66 1.22 -7.63 -9.77
CA GLU A 66 0.95 -6.25 -9.36
C GLU A 66 -0.39 -5.73 -9.91
N GLN A 67 -0.73 -6.09 -11.15
CA GLN A 67 -2.02 -5.74 -11.74
C GLN A 67 -3.18 -6.45 -11.02
N MET A 68 -3.02 -7.73 -10.72
CA MET A 68 -4.03 -8.52 -10.03
C MET A 68 -4.25 -8.02 -8.58
N GLU A 69 -3.22 -7.56 -7.88
CA GLU A 69 -3.37 -6.98 -6.54
C GLU A 69 -4.30 -5.77 -6.55
N ASN A 70 -4.13 -4.87 -7.51
CA ASN A 70 -5.01 -3.71 -7.70
C ASN A 70 -6.45 -4.12 -8.05
N ASP A 71 -6.62 -5.11 -8.92
CA ASP A 71 -7.95 -5.62 -9.31
C ASP A 71 -8.69 -6.25 -8.12
N LEU A 72 -7.98 -6.97 -7.26
CA LEU A 72 -8.56 -7.58 -6.06
C LEU A 72 -9.05 -6.53 -5.06
N ASP A 73 -8.37 -5.39 -4.91
CA ASP A 73 -8.84 -4.30 -4.06
C ASP A 73 -10.18 -3.74 -4.53
N ILE A 74 -10.36 -3.59 -5.85
CA ILE A 74 -11.63 -3.16 -6.43
C ILE A 74 -12.72 -4.21 -6.15
N ILE A 75 -12.43 -5.49 -6.38
CA ILE A 75 -13.36 -6.60 -6.12
C ILE A 75 -13.75 -6.66 -4.65
N TYR A 76 -12.82 -6.48 -3.73
CA TYR A 76 -13.13 -6.44 -2.29
C TYR A 76 -14.01 -5.26 -1.92
N SER A 77 -13.77 -4.09 -2.50
CA SER A 77 -14.62 -2.92 -2.31
C SER A 77 -16.05 -3.17 -2.82
N GLU A 78 -16.19 -3.78 -4.01
CA GLU A 78 -17.48 -4.16 -4.57
C GLU A 78 -18.21 -5.21 -3.71
N LEU A 79 -17.50 -6.21 -3.20
CA LEU A 79 -18.08 -7.22 -2.29
C LEU A 79 -18.64 -6.59 -1.02
N MET A 80 -17.95 -5.59 -0.47
CA MET A 80 -18.36 -4.92 0.76
C MET A 80 -19.53 -3.93 0.57
N THR A 81 -19.72 -3.42 -0.63
CA THR A 81 -20.77 -2.45 -0.96
C THR A 81 -21.98 -3.06 -1.66
N ASN A 82 -21.92 -4.36 -1.96
CA ASN A 82 -22.97 -5.04 -2.71
C ASN A 82 -24.23 -5.24 -1.86
N ASP A 83 -25.28 -4.46 -2.16
CA ASP A 83 -26.63 -4.57 -1.57
C ASP A 83 -27.46 -5.71 -2.19
N ASP A 84 -26.93 -6.42 -3.18
CA ASP A 84 -27.62 -7.55 -3.77
C ASP A 84 -27.74 -8.70 -2.77
N ARG A 85 -28.91 -9.34 -2.78
CA ARG A 85 -29.43 -10.36 -1.85
C ARG A 85 -28.58 -11.62 -1.66
N ASP A 86 -27.28 -11.53 -1.89
CA ASP A 86 -26.37 -12.63 -1.55
C ASP A 86 -26.33 -12.83 -0.03
N THR A 87 -26.40 -14.06 0.37
CA THR A 87 -26.28 -14.37 1.79
C THR A 87 -24.87 -14.04 2.28
N VAL A 88 -24.74 -13.56 3.51
CA VAL A 88 -23.43 -13.31 4.16
C VAL A 88 -22.50 -14.52 3.98
N LYS A 89 -23.06 -15.74 3.95
CA LYS A 89 -22.31 -16.96 3.71
C LYS A 89 -21.65 -16.99 2.32
N ASN A 90 -22.37 -16.60 1.27
CA ASN A 90 -21.84 -16.55 -0.09
C ASN A 90 -20.75 -15.48 -0.22
N LEU A 91 -20.97 -14.29 0.35
CA LEU A 91 -19.96 -13.20 0.34
C LEU A 91 -18.67 -13.62 1.05
N LEU A 92 -18.77 -14.28 2.22
CA LEU A 92 -17.60 -14.79 2.94
C LEU A 92 -16.88 -15.89 2.18
N ALA A 93 -17.60 -16.81 1.53
CA ALA A 93 -17.00 -17.87 0.73
C ALA A 93 -16.26 -17.29 -0.49
N MET A 94 -16.86 -16.32 -1.19
CA MET A 94 -16.21 -15.62 -2.30
C MET A 94 -14.97 -14.86 -1.85
N PHE A 95 -15.05 -14.10 -0.76
CA PHE A 95 -13.91 -13.42 -0.17
C PHE A 95 -12.77 -14.39 0.15
N ALA A 96 -13.10 -15.53 0.76
CA ALA A 96 -12.12 -16.57 1.07
C ALA A 96 -11.46 -17.12 -0.20
N VAL A 97 -12.23 -17.38 -1.26
CA VAL A 97 -11.69 -17.86 -2.54
C VAL A 97 -10.76 -16.83 -3.18
N PHE A 98 -11.16 -15.57 -3.29
CA PHE A 98 -10.31 -14.50 -3.82
C PHE A 98 -9.01 -14.35 -3.01
N THR A 99 -9.10 -14.42 -1.68
CA THR A 99 -7.92 -14.38 -0.80
C THR A 99 -6.96 -15.54 -1.08
N GLN A 100 -7.47 -16.77 -1.33
CA GLN A 100 -6.61 -17.90 -1.66
C GLN A 100 -6.01 -17.77 -3.07
N LEU A 101 -6.75 -17.25 -4.04
CA LEU A 101 -6.22 -16.98 -5.38
C LEU A 101 -5.07 -15.95 -5.32
N LYS A 102 -5.22 -14.89 -4.51
CA LYS A 102 -4.11 -13.95 -4.24
C LYS A 102 -2.89 -14.67 -3.69
N ARG A 103 -3.06 -15.54 -2.69
CA ARG A 103 -1.95 -16.30 -2.12
C ARG A 103 -1.25 -17.21 -3.13
N VAL A 104 -1.99 -17.80 -4.08
CA VAL A 104 -1.38 -18.56 -5.18
C VAL A 104 -0.55 -17.65 -6.07
N ALA A 105 -1.04 -16.45 -6.40
CA ALA A 105 -0.30 -15.47 -7.17
C ALA A 105 0.98 -14.99 -6.46
N ASP A 106 0.90 -14.73 -5.14
CA ASP A 106 2.06 -14.39 -4.32
C ASP A 106 3.14 -15.50 -4.37
N GLN A 107 2.74 -16.78 -4.31
CA GLN A 107 3.70 -17.88 -4.45
C GLN A 107 4.25 -18.00 -5.87
N ALA A 108 3.45 -17.73 -6.90
CA ALA A 108 3.93 -17.68 -8.28
C ALA A 108 4.97 -16.56 -8.48
N LYS A 109 4.78 -15.39 -7.87
CA LYS A 109 5.76 -14.29 -7.82
C LYS A 109 7.05 -14.72 -7.12
N ASN A 110 6.97 -15.35 -5.95
CA ASN A 110 8.14 -15.86 -5.24
C ASN A 110 8.95 -16.83 -6.12
N LEU A 111 8.26 -17.72 -6.86
CA LEU A 111 8.92 -18.65 -7.79
C LEU A 111 9.59 -17.91 -8.95
N CYS A 112 9.02 -16.81 -9.44
CA CYS A 112 9.64 -15.93 -10.43
C CYS A 112 10.90 -15.24 -9.88
N GLU A 113 10.86 -14.74 -8.65
CA GLU A 113 12.01 -14.14 -7.97
C GLU A 113 13.17 -15.15 -7.84
N GLU A 114 12.87 -16.39 -7.45
CA GLU A 114 13.84 -17.48 -7.42
C GLU A 114 14.40 -17.82 -8.82
N ALA A 115 13.57 -17.78 -9.85
CA ALA A 115 14.01 -18.00 -11.23
C ALA A 115 14.97 -16.89 -11.70
N VAL A 116 14.68 -15.62 -11.38
CA VAL A 116 15.58 -14.50 -11.68
C VAL A 116 16.90 -14.68 -10.95
N PHE A 117 16.86 -14.94 -9.64
CA PHE A 117 18.06 -15.16 -8.84
C PHE A 117 18.91 -16.31 -9.38
N ALA A 118 18.30 -17.44 -9.69
CA ALA A 118 19.01 -18.61 -10.23
C ALA A 118 19.65 -18.34 -11.60
N ALA A 119 19.03 -17.47 -12.42
CA ALA A 119 19.52 -17.17 -13.77
C ALA A 119 20.59 -16.07 -13.78
N THR A 120 20.47 -15.04 -12.92
CA THR A 120 21.30 -13.81 -12.98
C THR A 120 22.16 -13.59 -11.75
N GLY A 121 21.84 -14.21 -10.63
CA GLY A 121 22.43 -13.91 -9.31
C GLY A 121 21.86 -12.64 -8.66
N ASP A 122 20.91 -11.97 -9.31
CA ASP A 122 20.27 -10.77 -8.75
C ASP A 122 19.36 -11.16 -7.60
N THR A 123 19.55 -10.53 -6.46
CA THR A 123 18.67 -10.68 -5.31
C THR A 123 17.40 -9.86 -5.50
N LYS A 124 16.33 -10.23 -4.77
CA LYS A 124 15.09 -9.47 -4.72
C LYS A 124 15.36 -8.00 -4.43
N ALA A 125 14.85 -7.12 -5.29
CA ALA A 125 14.91 -5.70 -5.03
C ALA A 125 14.18 -5.37 -3.70
N PRO A 126 14.73 -4.46 -2.88
CA PRO A 126 14.03 -4.00 -1.68
C PRO A 126 12.63 -3.50 -2.02
N LYS A 127 11.64 -3.86 -1.22
CA LYS A 127 10.27 -3.38 -1.42
C LYS A 127 10.24 -1.87 -1.19
N ILE A 128 9.66 -1.15 -2.16
CA ILE A 128 9.40 0.29 -2.06
C ILE A 128 7.99 0.48 -1.54
N TYR A 129 7.83 1.21 -0.44
CA TYR A 129 6.53 1.46 0.17
C TYR A 129 5.99 2.83 -0.25
N ASN A 130 4.76 2.87 -0.75
CA ASN A 130 4.06 4.11 -1.02
C ASN A 130 3.32 4.55 0.24
N ILE A 131 3.65 5.72 0.77
CA ILE A 131 3.08 6.24 2.02
C ILE A 131 2.55 7.65 1.77
N LEU A 132 1.27 7.84 2.08
CA LEU A 132 0.59 9.12 2.00
C LEU A 132 0.40 9.69 3.41
N PHE A 133 0.91 10.89 3.65
CA PHE A 133 0.67 11.68 4.87
C PHE A 133 -0.44 12.70 4.60
N VAL A 134 -1.46 12.73 5.46
CA VAL A 134 -2.57 13.68 5.32
C VAL A 134 -2.81 14.48 6.60
N ASP A 135 -3.12 15.75 6.42
CA ASP A 135 -3.61 16.65 7.44
C ASP A 135 -4.69 17.58 6.87
N GLU A 136 -5.13 18.57 7.62
CA GLU A 136 -6.23 19.42 7.18
C GLU A 136 -5.85 20.31 5.99
N ASP A 137 -4.68 20.95 6.03
CA ASP A 137 -4.33 22.01 5.10
C ASP A 137 -3.01 21.82 4.34
N ASN A 138 -2.28 20.76 4.61
CA ASN A 138 -0.98 20.42 3.99
C ASN A 138 0.04 21.58 4.06
N SER A 139 -0.05 22.40 5.10
CA SER A 139 0.88 23.52 5.26
C SER A 139 2.08 23.21 6.18
N CYS A 140 1.94 22.23 7.09
CA CYS A 140 2.97 21.94 8.10
C CYS A 140 3.17 20.43 8.34
N GLN A 141 2.32 19.76 9.15
CA GLN A 141 2.61 18.44 9.72
C GLN A 141 2.87 17.39 8.62
N SER A 142 2.01 17.28 7.64
CA SER A 142 2.15 16.33 6.53
C SER A 142 3.37 16.62 5.65
N GLN A 143 3.70 17.89 5.44
CA GLN A 143 4.91 18.31 4.72
C GLN A 143 6.20 17.94 5.49
N VAL A 144 6.20 18.13 6.82
CA VAL A 144 7.32 17.72 7.68
C VAL A 144 7.51 16.21 7.64
N ALA A 145 6.41 15.45 7.75
CA ALA A 145 6.45 14.00 7.69
C ALA A 145 7.03 13.50 6.34
N GLU A 146 6.55 14.04 5.23
CA GLU A 146 7.08 13.74 3.90
C GLU A 146 8.57 14.07 3.79
N ALA A 147 8.99 15.24 4.24
CA ALA A 147 10.38 15.68 4.15
C ALA A 147 11.33 14.81 4.97
N ILE A 148 10.94 14.44 6.20
CA ILE A 148 11.71 13.52 7.06
C ILE A 148 11.81 12.15 6.42
N ALA A 149 10.68 11.60 5.94
CA ALA A 149 10.62 10.28 5.34
C ALA A 149 11.50 10.18 4.08
N ARG A 150 11.41 11.16 3.19
CA ARG A 150 12.26 11.26 1.99
C ARG A 150 13.75 11.37 2.30
N LYS A 151 14.10 12.16 3.33
CA LYS A 151 15.49 12.33 3.74
C LYS A 151 16.09 11.04 4.28
N ASN A 152 15.34 10.33 5.14
CA ASN A 152 15.87 9.19 5.89
C ASN A 152 15.72 7.85 5.16
N PHE A 153 14.76 7.73 4.24
CA PHE A 153 14.42 6.48 3.56
C PHE A 153 14.26 6.62 2.03
N PRO A 154 15.18 7.29 1.34
CA PRO A 154 15.04 7.62 -0.09
C PRO A 154 14.88 6.40 -0.99
N GLU A 155 15.49 5.26 -0.60
CA GLU A 155 15.50 4.01 -1.38
C GLU A 155 14.42 3.02 -0.93
N SER A 156 13.70 3.32 0.15
CA SER A 156 12.76 2.37 0.76
C SER A 156 11.31 2.79 0.64
N GLY A 157 11.04 4.02 0.18
CA GLY A 157 9.69 4.51 0.09
C GLY A 157 9.50 5.64 -0.93
N ARG A 158 8.27 5.76 -1.38
CA ARG A 158 7.73 6.93 -2.08
C ARG A 158 6.78 7.62 -1.12
N PHE A 159 7.11 8.84 -0.75
CA PHE A 159 6.39 9.60 0.25
C PHE A 159 5.75 10.79 -0.41
N ILE A 160 4.48 11.00 -0.12
CA ILE A 160 3.70 12.15 -0.60
C ILE A 160 2.87 12.70 0.55
N SER A 161 2.51 13.97 0.47
CA SER A 161 1.63 14.62 1.42
C SER A 161 0.50 15.38 0.73
N ALA A 162 -0.65 15.48 1.39
CA ALA A 162 -1.81 16.19 0.90
C ALA A 162 -2.71 16.68 2.04
N GLY A 163 -3.52 17.71 1.79
CA GLY A 163 -4.50 18.25 2.73
C GLY A 163 -5.92 18.18 2.21
N ARG A 164 -6.89 18.12 3.12
CA ARG A 164 -8.31 18.15 2.76
C ARG A 164 -8.70 19.51 2.15
N GLN A 165 -8.19 20.59 2.74
CA GLN A 165 -8.42 21.98 2.31
C GLN A 165 -7.07 22.71 2.29
N PRO A 166 -6.28 22.56 1.22
CA PRO A 166 -4.92 23.05 1.21
C PRO A 166 -4.83 24.56 1.45
N ALA A 167 -3.90 24.97 2.31
CA ALA A 167 -3.58 26.37 2.54
C ALA A 167 -3.02 27.04 1.27
N ALA A 168 -2.99 28.35 1.24
CA ALA A 168 -2.39 29.09 0.14
C ALA A 168 -0.85 28.96 0.12
N GLU A 169 -0.22 28.87 1.29
CA GLU A 169 1.22 28.86 1.47
C GLU A 169 1.63 27.88 2.56
N LEU A 170 2.89 27.46 2.53
CA LEU A 170 3.49 26.65 3.60
C LEU A 170 3.65 27.45 4.88
N ASN A 171 3.60 26.78 6.02
CA ASN A 171 3.87 27.41 7.32
C ASN A 171 5.31 27.95 7.36
N PRO A 172 5.51 29.25 7.56
CA PRO A 172 6.83 29.87 7.47
C PRO A 172 7.79 29.38 8.56
N VAL A 173 7.28 29.06 9.76
CA VAL A 173 8.10 28.54 10.87
C VAL A 173 8.65 27.17 10.47
N MET A 174 7.83 26.32 9.86
CA MET A 174 8.24 25.01 9.37
C MET A 174 9.33 25.14 8.29
N VAL A 175 9.15 26.04 7.32
CA VAL A 175 10.11 26.24 6.23
C VAL A 175 11.49 26.68 6.78
N GLU A 176 11.52 27.68 7.67
CA GLU A 176 12.76 28.17 8.28
C GLU A 176 13.42 27.07 9.16
N PHE A 177 12.63 26.35 9.92
CA PHE A 177 13.12 25.26 10.77
C PHE A 177 13.77 24.12 9.95
N LEU A 178 13.10 23.66 8.90
CA LEU A 178 13.60 22.56 8.07
C LEU A 178 14.87 22.95 7.32
N ASP A 179 14.95 24.19 6.80
CA ASP A 179 16.15 24.71 6.16
C ASP A 179 17.33 24.74 7.13
N GLY A 180 17.11 25.25 8.35
CA GLY A 180 18.12 25.26 9.41
C GLY A 180 18.62 23.88 9.84
N HIS A 181 17.82 22.83 9.65
CA HIS A 181 18.15 21.44 9.98
C HIS A 181 18.63 20.62 8.77
N GLY A 182 18.84 21.25 7.62
CA GLY A 182 19.28 20.59 6.40
C GLY A 182 18.28 19.54 5.89
N VAL A 183 17.00 19.77 6.12
CA VAL A 183 15.90 18.96 5.58
C VAL A 183 15.30 19.73 4.41
N ASN A 184 15.64 19.31 3.21
CA ASN A 184 15.18 19.99 2.00
C ASN A 184 13.72 19.63 1.70
N LEU A 185 12.86 20.63 1.67
CA LEU A 185 11.57 20.53 1.00
C LEU A 185 11.79 20.30 -0.50
N ALA A 186 10.88 19.59 -1.15
CA ALA A 186 10.92 19.49 -2.60
C ALA A 186 10.90 20.92 -3.21
N VAL A 187 11.64 21.15 -4.29
CA VAL A 187 11.71 22.46 -4.97
C VAL A 187 10.31 22.95 -5.39
N THR A 188 9.36 22.03 -5.55
CA THR A 188 7.96 22.29 -5.91
C THR A 188 7.01 22.16 -4.72
N ALA A 189 7.52 22.08 -3.48
CA ALA A 189 6.70 21.91 -2.31
C ALA A 189 5.73 23.08 -2.14
N LYS A 190 4.45 22.76 -2.15
CA LYS A 190 3.34 23.67 -1.90
C LYS A 190 2.19 22.88 -1.31
N PRO A 191 1.28 23.49 -0.55
CA PRO A 191 0.08 22.82 -0.11
C PRO A 191 -0.70 22.24 -1.30
N SER A 192 -1.05 20.97 -1.22
CA SER A 192 -1.73 20.23 -2.28
C SER A 192 -2.99 19.56 -1.73
N ALA A 193 -4.06 19.57 -2.53
CA ALA A 193 -5.29 18.86 -2.18
C ALA A 193 -5.10 17.34 -2.28
N ILE A 194 -5.92 16.60 -1.53
CA ILE A 194 -6.12 15.19 -1.77
C ILE A 194 -6.88 15.06 -3.09
N ASP A 195 -6.17 14.80 -4.17
CA ASP A 195 -6.71 14.61 -5.52
C ASP A 195 -6.24 13.25 -6.04
N MET A 196 -6.83 12.18 -5.45
CA MET A 196 -6.51 10.80 -5.80
C MET A 196 -7.79 10.07 -6.18
N THR A 197 -7.76 9.44 -7.31
CA THR A 197 -8.81 8.50 -7.73
C THR A 197 -8.79 7.26 -6.82
N PRO A 198 -9.91 6.51 -6.73
CA PRO A 198 -9.92 5.23 -6.00
C PRO A 198 -8.80 4.28 -6.43
N LEU A 199 -8.47 4.24 -7.73
CA LEU A 199 -7.39 3.41 -8.27
C LEU A 199 -6.00 3.89 -7.80
N GLU A 200 -5.76 5.18 -7.72
CA GLU A 200 -4.48 5.70 -7.19
C GLU A 200 -4.34 5.45 -5.69
N LEU A 201 -5.46 5.44 -4.95
CA LEU A 201 -5.45 5.08 -3.53
C LEU A 201 -5.06 3.61 -3.31
N THR A 202 -5.42 2.68 -4.21
CA THR A 202 -5.02 1.27 -4.07
C THR A 202 -3.51 1.07 -4.17
N THR A 203 -2.78 2.01 -4.78
CA THR A 203 -1.31 1.96 -4.83
C THR A 203 -0.64 2.36 -3.52
N GLN A 204 -1.39 2.95 -2.57
CA GLN A 204 -0.84 3.36 -1.27
C GLN A 204 -0.81 2.18 -0.30
N HIS A 205 0.36 1.85 0.22
CA HIS A 205 0.50 0.81 1.25
C HIS A 205 0.04 1.30 2.62
N VAL A 206 0.31 2.57 2.92
CA VAL A 206 -0.05 3.19 4.20
C VAL A 206 -0.57 4.60 3.96
N ILE A 207 -1.66 4.94 4.65
CA ILE A 207 -2.15 6.32 4.77
C ILE A 207 -2.04 6.72 6.23
N VAL A 208 -1.30 7.78 6.50
CA VAL A 208 -1.09 8.32 7.85
C VAL A 208 -1.82 9.65 7.97
N SER A 209 -2.83 9.71 8.81
CA SER A 209 -3.48 10.96 9.20
C SER A 209 -2.75 11.57 10.41
N LEU A 210 -2.45 12.86 10.33
CA LEU A 210 -1.79 13.63 11.39
C LEU A 210 -2.76 14.52 12.18
N GLN A 211 -4.01 14.56 11.74
CA GLN A 211 -5.09 15.33 12.38
C GLN A 211 -6.42 14.57 12.23
N GLY A 212 -6.82 13.88 13.29
CA GLY A 212 -8.08 13.13 13.33
C GLY A 212 -8.07 11.83 12.51
N PRO A 213 -9.21 11.17 12.39
CA PRO A 213 -9.28 9.84 11.80
C PRO A 213 -9.14 9.85 10.27
N VAL A 214 -8.45 8.84 9.71
CA VAL A 214 -8.26 8.68 8.25
C VAL A 214 -9.60 8.72 7.49
N ARG A 215 -10.66 8.18 8.07
CA ARG A 215 -12.02 8.22 7.48
C ARG A 215 -12.62 9.62 7.32
N SER A 216 -12.05 10.65 7.93
CA SER A 216 -12.47 12.04 7.70
C SER A 216 -11.90 12.61 6.39
N TYR A 217 -10.89 11.98 5.83
CA TYR A 217 -10.23 12.36 4.58
C TYR A 217 -10.69 11.54 3.39
N PHE A 218 -11.08 10.28 3.62
CA PHE A 218 -11.47 9.34 2.56
C PHE A 218 -12.77 8.63 2.95
N GLU A 219 -13.73 8.60 2.03
CA GLU A 219 -14.99 7.87 2.22
C GLU A 219 -14.73 6.37 2.39
N GLN A 220 -13.80 5.83 1.61
CA GLN A 220 -13.36 4.45 1.68
C GLN A 220 -11.84 4.38 1.59
N VAL A 221 -11.25 3.56 2.45
CA VAL A 221 -9.83 3.20 2.38
C VAL A 221 -9.74 1.84 1.68
N PRO A 222 -8.87 1.68 0.68
CA PRO A 222 -8.69 0.41 0.00
C PRO A 222 -8.36 -0.72 0.99
N PHE A 223 -8.79 -1.94 0.68
CA PHE A 223 -8.71 -3.08 1.61
C PHE A 223 -7.27 -3.41 2.03
N HIS A 224 -6.30 -3.28 1.13
CA HIS A 224 -4.88 -3.55 1.40
C HIS A 224 -4.11 -2.34 1.92
N THR A 225 -4.70 -1.16 1.94
CA THR A 225 -4.09 0.04 2.49
C THR A 225 -4.23 0.06 4.01
N THR A 226 -3.15 0.24 4.72
CA THR A 226 -3.15 0.35 6.19
C THR A 226 -3.39 1.79 6.61
N PRO A 227 -4.55 2.12 7.22
CA PRO A 227 -4.77 3.45 7.79
C PRO A 227 -4.12 3.56 9.16
N LEU A 228 -3.35 4.62 9.38
CA LEU A 228 -2.75 4.96 10.66
C LEU A 228 -3.16 6.37 11.08
N GLU A 229 -3.32 6.57 12.38
CA GLU A 229 -3.66 7.87 12.98
C GLU A 229 -2.56 8.24 13.96
N TRP A 230 -1.86 9.35 13.69
CA TRP A 230 -0.83 9.88 14.57
C TRP A 230 -1.29 11.21 15.15
N ASP A 231 -1.41 11.27 16.46
CA ASP A 231 -1.66 12.53 17.16
C ASP A 231 -0.33 13.21 17.48
N VAL A 232 0.06 14.15 16.63
CA VAL A 232 1.30 14.90 16.77
C VAL A 232 1.07 16.33 17.29
N GLY A 233 -0.16 16.64 17.69
CA GLY A 233 -0.58 17.96 18.17
C GLY A 233 -0.62 19.02 17.05
N PRO A 234 -0.90 20.30 17.40
CA PRO A 234 -1.08 21.37 16.44
C PRO A 234 0.22 21.80 15.77
N ALA A 235 0.11 22.41 14.58
CA ALA A 235 1.21 23.13 13.94
C ALA A 235 1.62 24.35 14.80
N PRO A 236 2.87 24.85 14.67
CA PRO A 236 3.27 26.11 15.34
C PRO A 236 2.51 27.30 14.72
N ASP A 237 2.01 28.19 15.58
CA ASP A 237 1.23 29.37 15.15
C ASP A 237 2.10 30.61 14.97
N SER A 238 3.29 30.66 15.58
CA SER A 238 4.18 31.82 15.58
C SER A 238 5.65 31.42 15.47
N GLY A 239 6.49 32.33 15.02
CA GLY A 239 7.95 32.17 14.99
C GLY A 239 8.67 32.58 16.27
N ASP A 240 7.97 32.76 17.38
CA ASP A 240 8.55 33.01 18.68
C ASP A 240 9.16 31.74 19.30
N GLU A 241 9.76 31.90 20.51
CA GLU A 241 10.43 30.79 21.20
C GLU A 241 9.48 29.60 21.44
N ALA A 242 8.20 29.84 21.72
CA ALA A 242 7.21 28.79 21.94
C ALA A 242 6.86 28.05 20.64
N GLY A 243 6.72 28.78 19.54
CA GLY A 243 6.48 28.18 18.22
C GLY A 243 7.67 27.38 17.71
N ILE A 244 8.90 27.85 17.92
CA ILE A 244 10.12 27.11 17.58
C ILE A 244 10.21 25.83 18.43
N GLN A 245 9.99 25.90 19.72
CA GLN A 245 9.96 24.72 20.60
C GLN A 245 8.89 23.72 20.15
N ARG A 246 7.71 24.19 19.77
CA ARG A 246 6.63 23.34 19.24
C ARG A 246 7.05 22.64 17.95
N MET A 247 7.78 23.34 17.09
CA MET A 247 8.30 22.77 15.84
C MET A 247 9.34 21.67 16.09
N GLU A 248 10.22 21.87 17.07
CA GLU A 248 11.20 20.87 17.49
C GLU A 248 10.53 19.60 18.03
N GLU A 249 9.48 19.75 18.85
CA GLU A 249 8.69 18.63 19.37
C GLU A 249 8.03 17.85 18.22
N LEU A 250 7.33 18.56 17.34
CA LEU A 250 6.67 17.98 16.16
C LEU A 250 7.67 17.19 15.27
N TYR A 251 8.81 17.80 14.97
CA TYR A 251 9.84 17.16 14.17
C TYR A 251 10.37 15.88 14.79
N ARG A 252 10.67 15.93 16.09
CA ARG A 252 11.17 14.77 16.84
C ARG A 252 10.15 13.64 16.90
N ASP A 253 8.89 13.96 17.18
CA ASP A 253 7.82 12.98 17.30
C ASP A 253 7.57 12.29 15.95
N LEU A 254 7.50 13.06 14.86
CA LEU A 254 7.39 12.52 13.51
C LEU A 254 8.60 11.69 13.11
N ALA A 255 9.82 12.13 13.42
CA ALA A 255 11.03 11.37 13.10
C ALA A 255 11.05 9.99 13.77
N VAL A 256 10.59 9.90 15.02
CA VAL A 256 10.47 8.63 15.74
C VAL A 256 9.41 7.74 15.11
N GLN A 257 8.20 8.25 14.88
CA GLN A 257 7.09 7.46 14.33
C GLN A 257 7.38 6.98 12.91
N ILE A 258 7.99 7.81 12.06
CA ILE A 258 8.39 7.43 10.71
C ILE A 258 9.47 6.35 10.75
N ARG A 259 10.48 6.49 11.60
CA ARG A 259 11.51 5.46 11.77
C ARG A 259 10.88 4.13 12.17
N ASP A 260 10.05 4.12 13.21
CA ASP A 260 9.41 2.92 13.75
C ASP A 260 8.49 2.26 12.69
N LEU A 261 7.74 3.05 11.94
CA LEU A 261 6.94 2.57 10.81
C LEU A 261 7.82 1.89 9.75
N MET A 262 8.88 2.56 9.32
CA MET A 262 9.77 2.02 8.28
C MET A 262 10.55 0.79 8.74
N GLU A 263 10.92 0.69 10.01
CA GLU A 263 11.51 -0.52 10.59
C GLU A 263 10.54 -1.71 10.55
N ILE A 264 9.26 -1.48 10.87
CA ILE A 264 8.22 -2.52 10.79
C ILE A 264 8.01 -2.95 9.33
N LEU A 265 7.88 -2.01 8.42
CA LEU A 265 7.61 -2.29 6.99
C LEU A 265 8.76 -3.03 6.32
N ARG A 266 10.00 -2.67 6.62
CA ARG A 266 11.21 -3.28 6.04
C ARG A 266 11.54 -4.65 6.66
N GLY A 267 11.02 -4.94 7.84
CA GLY A 267 11.35 -6.12 8.63
C GLY A 267 12.65 -5.97 9.42
N ALA A 268 12.78 -6.71 10.53
CA ALA A 268 13.96 -6.72 11.36
C ALA A 268 15.13 -7.39 10.59
N GLY A 269 16.03 -6.60 10.04
CA GLY A 269 17.21 -7.07 9.32
C GLY A 269 17.50 -6.35 8.00
N ALA A 270 16.65 -5.44 7.58
CA ALA A 270 16.93 -4.57 6.44
C ALA A 270 17.70 -3.33 6.92
N SER A 271 19.00 -3.46 7.12
CA SER A 271 19.93 -2.33 7.34
C SER A 271 20.51 -1.85 6.03
#